data_fcfb0669cb1eb17b104fdd444d8df686
#
_entry.id   fcfb0669cb1eb17b104fdd444d8df686
#
_cell.length_a   1.000
_cell.length_b   1.000
_cell.length_c   1.000
_cell.angle_alpha   90.00
_cell.angle_beta   90.00
_cell.angle_gamma   90.00
#
_symmetry.space_group_name_H-M   'P 1'
#
loop_
_entity.id
_entity.type
_entity.pdbx_description
1 polymer ?
#
loop_
_entity_poly.entity_id
_entity_poly.type
_entity_poly.pdbx_seq_one_letter_code
_entity_poly.pdbx_strand_id
1 'polypeptide(L)'
;MQPTAHRSRRRRKSMTAPTVSKPRASAPENKPHNYNSIAATAVLILLAAIGAWSVNSIGINLVTISESADNAANFVARMFPLEFPPMAELLSLIGETLAIVFLATALSVILSVPLAVIAARTTTFSPTARWISRALIVLARAIPDLVLAIVFIRMFGIGAIGGILAMGIHSVGMVAKLYADAIEELDDGPREAIESVGGSRTQQIVSAIPQALTPQLIATALHRFDINLRTSVLLGYVGVGGIGMAIADSLRTLNYREGMALALVVLVLCIVMELLSGSLRAIIMRKSDSSLLSGTWVDRMWGTKIKDKRKAAKQDATDGKPSITPPWTAARVSRVLTTIALVVITIAAFAETEISASNFFSGLANLPETMALFLPPSSGGIAGEIFQLLLDTLQIAFAATFLGAILAIPIGIMAASNVIANKWVHGFFRVLIVVIRGIPELILAIIFVVISGLGPVAGTLALALGAVGLLSKLVADSLEETDTDVQEALRTTGATESQIFFAATVRQAIPSFIAHCLYLLDTNIRSATLLGVVGAGGIGFQLLNASRVNQFDVVTYILILMVAVVLVVETLSMWLRAAVR
;
A
#
# COMPACT_ATOMS: atom_id res chain seq x y z
N MET A 1 -66.04 8.77 73.64
CA MET A 1 -66.17 8.39 72.26
C MET A 1 -64.78 8.18 71.73
N GLN A 2 -64.37 6.90 71.56
CA GLN A 2 -63.04 6.49 71.04
C GLN A 2 -63.14 6.32 69.53
N PRO A 3 -62.08 6.63 68.76
CA PRO A 3 -61.93 6.11 67.43
C PRO A 3 -60.89 4.99 67.39
N THR A 4 -61.26 3.93 66.73
CA THR A 4 -60.56 2.65 66.48
C THR A 4 -59.37 2.82 65.53
N ALA A 5 -58.23 2.27 65.97
CA ALA A 5 -57.02 2.22 65.19
C ALA A 5 -57.03 1.00 64.22
N HIS A 6 -56.95 1.25 62.93
CA HIS A 6 -56.74 0.23 61.93
C HIS A 6 -55.21 -0.01 61.73
N ARG A 7 -54.68 -1.15 62.19
CA ARG A 7 -53.31 -1.67 61.91
C ARG A 7 -53.27 -2.36 60.54
N SER A 8 -52.67 -1.72 59.57
CA SER A 8 -52.33 -2.38 58.29
C SER A 8 -51.03 -3.22 58.43
N ARG A 9 -51.16 -4.53 58.36
CA ARG A 9 -50.05 -5.48 58.24
C ARG A 9 -49.37 -5.34 56.87
N ARG A 10 -48.18 -4.73 56.81
CA ARG A 10 -47.28 -4.83 55.65
C ARG A 10 -46.74 -6.26 55.56
N ARG A 11 -47.16 -7.03 54.55
CA ARG A 11 -46.55 -8.27 54.12
C ARG A 11 -45.16 -7.95 53.61
N ARG A 12 -44.10 -8.41 54.29
CA ARG A 12 -42.74 -8.51 53.74
C ARG A 12 -42.78 -9.55 52.62
N LYS A 13 -42.67 -9.11 51.34
CA LYS A 13 -42.31 -9.99 50.26
C LYS A 13 -40.83 -10.36 50.43
N SER A 14 -40.54 -11.64 50.68
CA SER A 14 -39.21 -12.20 50.62
C SER A 14 -38.70 -12.05 49.17
N MET A 15 -37.69 -11.20 48.96
CA MET A 15 -36.91 -11.18 47.74
C MET A 15 -36.13 -12.49 47.67
N THR A 16 -36.60 -13.44 46.86
CA THR A 16 -35.80 -14.57 46.40
C THR A 16 -34.77 -14.01 45.44
N ALA A 17 -33.48 -14.16 45.75
CA ALA A 17 -32.37 -13.83 44.85
C ALA A 17 -32.57 -14.57 43.52
N PRO A 18 -32.27 -13.93 42.37
CA PRO A 18 -32.32 -14.61 41.08
C PRO A 18 -31.28 -15.75 41.10
N THR A 19 -31.75 -16.97 40.97
CA THR A 19 -30.90 -18.14 40.71
C THR A 19 -30.21 -17.90 39.36
N VAL A 20 -28.92 -17.54 39.41
CA VAL A 20 -28.06 -17.54 38.23
C VAL A 20 -27.97 -19.00 37.74
N SER A 21 -28.75 -19.30 36.73
CA SER A 21 -28.60 -20.57 36.01
C SER A 21 -27.21 -20.62 35.38
N LYS A 22 -26.36 -21.52 35.87
CA LYS A 22 -25.09 -21.82 35.24
C LYS A 22 -25.37 -22.07 33.75
N PRO A 23 -24.65 -21.42 32.82
CA PRO A 23 -24.78 -21.73 31.41
C PRO A 23 -24.46 -23.23 31.26
N ARG A 24 -25.43 -23.99 30.78
CA ARG A 24 -25.23 -25.37 30.38
C ARG A 24 -24.17 -25.31 29.29
N ALA A 25 -23.01 -25.92 29.52
CA ALA A 25 -22.04 -26.16 28.48
C ALA A 25 -22.77 -26.96 27.38
N SER A 26 -23.11 -26.28 26.30
CA SER A 26 -23.64 -26.93 25.11
C SER A 26 -22.54 -27.91 24.64
N ALA A 27 -22.92 -29.17 24.46
CA ALA A 27 -22.04 -30.14 23.82
C ALA A 27 -21.50 -29.52 22.51
N PRO A 28 -20.25 -29.77 22.13
CA PRO A 28 -19.69 -29.23 20.90
C PRO A 28 -20.60 -29.68 19.75
N GLU A 29 -21.37 -28.72 19.21
CA GLU A 29 -22.08 -28.95 17.96
C GLU A 29 -21.03 -29.34 16.92
N ASN A 30 -21.16 -30.56 16.36
CA ASN A 30 -20.43 -30.95 15.16
C ASN A 30 -20.83 -29.96 14.07
N LYS A 31 -20.05 -28.87 13.93
CA LYS A 31 -20.24 -27.94 12.81
C LYS A 31 -20.10 -28.76 11.53
N PRO A 32 -21.08 -28.68 10.60
CA PRO A 32 -20.98 -29.38 9.34
C PRO A 32 -19.65 -29.02 8.68
N HIS A 33 -19.00 -30.01 8.08
CA HIS A 33 -17.73 -29.81 7.37
C HIS A 33 -17.92 -28.68 6.36
N ASN A 34 -17.20 -27.58 6.58
CA ASN A 34 -17.26 -26.46 5.66
C ASN A 34 -16.44 -26.81 4.41
N TYR A 35 -17.12 -27.36 3.39
CA TYR A 35 -16.48 -27.73 2.12
C TYR A 35 -15.68 -26.59 1.50
N ASN A 36 -16.09 -25.34 1.71
CA ASN A 36 -15.35 -24.16 1.27
C ASN A 36 -13.99 -24.03 1.95
N SER A 37 -13.89 -24.35 3.24
CA SER A 37 -12.62 -24.32 3.98
C SER A 37 -11.66 -25.42 3.51
N ILE A 38 -12.18 -26.62 3.21
CA ILE A 38 -11.36 -27.72 2.66
C ILE A 38 -10.86 -27.35 1.26
N ALA A 39 -11.73 -26.83 0.40
CA ALA A 39 -11.37 -26.38 -0.95
C ALA A 39 -10.35 -25.23 -0.89
N ALA A 40 -10.52 -24.27 -0.01
CA ALA A 40 -9.57 -23.18 0.18
C ALA A 40 -8.19 -23.69 0.64
N THR A 41 -8.16 -24.65 1.57
CA THR A 41 -6.91 -25.27 2.02
C THR A 41 -6.21 -26.02 0.88
N ALA A 42 -6.96 -26.78 0.09
CA ALA A 42 -6.41 -27.48 -1.08
C ALA A 42 -5.83 -26.51 -2.12
N VAL A 43 -6.51 -25.40 -2.40
CA VAL A 43 -6.00 -24.38 -3.32
C VAL A 43 -4.75 -23.68 -2.75
N LEU A 44 -4.68 -23.39 -1.45
CA LEU A 44 -3.49 -22.83 -0.83
C LEU A 44 -2.29 -23.77 -0.92
N ILE A 45 -2.49 -25.07 -0.69
CA ILE A 45 -1.46 -26.10 -0.87
C ILE A 45 -1.01 -26.16 -2.33
N LEU A 46 -1.96 -26.10 -3.28
CA LEU A 46 -1.66 -26.08 -4.70
C LEU A 46 -0.83 -24.86 -5.09
N LEU A 47 -1.19 -23.66 -4.61
CA LEU A 47 -0.42 -22.43 -4.85
C LEU A 47 0.99 -22.52 -4.30
N ALA A 48 1.16 -23.08 -3.08
CA ALA A 48 2.47 -23.32 -2.50
C ALA A 48 3.29 -24.34 -3.31
N ALA A 49 2.65 -25.41 -3.79
CA ALA A 49 3.29 -26.42 -4.64
C ALA A 49 3.70 -25.83 -6.01
N ILE A 50 2.88 -24.99 -6.61
CA ILE A 50 3.22 -24.26 -7.85
C ILE A 50 4.41 -23.33 -7.56
N GLY A 51 4.44 -22.61 -6.44
CA GLY A 51 5.57 -21.77 -6.06
C GLY A 51 6.87 -22.55 -5.91
N ALA A 52 6.84 -23.68 -5.20
CA ALA A 52 8.00 -24.56 -5.04
C ALA A 52 8.47 -25.16 -6.37
N TRP A 53 7.54 -25.59 -7.20
CA TRP A 53 7.83 -26.09 -8.56
C TRP A 53 8.48 -24.99 -9.43
N SER A 54 7.95 -23.76 -9.36
CA SER A 54 8.47 -22.61 -10.11
C SER A 54 9.91 -22.28 -9.71
N VAL A 55 10.25 -22.34 -8.42
CA VAL A 55 11.64 -22.16 -7.94
C VAL A 55 12.59 -23.19 -8.59
N ASN A 56 12.16 -24.45 -8.61
CA ASN A 56 12.97 -25.51 -9.23
C ASN A 56 13.04 -25.36 -10.76
N SER A 57 11.93 -25.00 -11.41
CA SER A 57 11.86 -24.81 -12.88
C SER A 57 12.73 -23.65 -13.36
N ILE A 58 12.82 -22.56 -12.59
CA ILE A 58 13.70 -21.41 -12.89
C ILE A 58 15.17 -21.74 -12.66
N GLY A 59 15.48 -22.83 -11.95
CA GLY A 59 16.84 -23.27 -11.68
C GLY A 59 17.52 -22.53 -10.53
N ILE A 60 16.72 -21.98 -9.59
CA ILE A 60 17.28 -21.35 -8.39
C ILE A 60 17.70 -22.44 -7.41
N ASN A 61 19.01 -22.66 -7.33
CA ASN A 61 19.62 -23.60 -6.41
C ASN A 61 20.88 -22.98 -5.78
N LEU A 62 21.39 -23.61 -4.70
CA LEU A 62 22.56 -23.11 -3.99
C LEU A 62 23.83 -23.11 -4.87
N VAL A 63 23.91 -24.04 -5.83
CA VAL A 63 25.06 -24.13 -6.76
C VAL A 63 25.06 -22.91 -7.69
N THR A 64 23.91 -22.59 -8.32
CA THR A 64 23.78 -21.41 -9.20
C THR A 64 24.11 -20.12 -8.45
N ILE A 65 23.67 -20.01 -7.19
CA ILE A 65 23.97 -18.85 -6.34
C ILE A 65 25.48 -18.79 -6.03
N SER A 66 26.11 -19.92 -5.70
CA SER A 66 27.54 -19.95 -5.38
C SER A 66 28.43 -19.66 -6.60
N GLU A 67 28.05 -20.16 -7.77
CA GLU A 67 28.75 -19.86 -9.04
C GLU A 67 28.64 -18.38 -9.43
N SER A 68 27.56 -17.72 -9.02
CA SER A 68 27.36 -16.28 -9.22
C SER A 68 28.13 -15.40 -8.22
N ALA A 69 28.74 -15.98 -7.18
CA ALA A 69 29.43 -15.22 -6.13
C ALA A 69 30.62 -14.41 -6.66
N ASP A 70 31.41 -15.00 -7.57
CA ASP A 70 32.55 -14.31 -8.18
C ASP A 70 32.09 -13.15 -9.07
N ASN A 71 31.00 -13.34 -9.81
CA ASN A 71 30.38 -12.27 -10.61
C ASN A 71 29.87 -11.15 -9.70
N ALA A 72 29.25 -11.50 -8.55
CA ALA A 72 28.81 -10.54 -7.56
C ALA A 72 29.98 -9.72 -7.00
N ALA A 73 31.07 -10.38 -6.61
CA ALA A 73 32.27 -9.70 -6.09
C ALA A 73 32.89 -8.74 -7.12
N ASN A 74 33.05 -9.21 -8.36
CA ASN A 74 33.55 -8.40 -9.46
C ASN A 74 32.64 -7.21 -9.78
N PHE A 75 31.33 -7.39 -9.70
CA PHE A 75 30.37 -6.31 -9.93
C PHE A 75 30.44 -5.27 -8.81
N VAL A 76 30.42 -5.71 -7.55
CA VAL A 76 30.59 -4.80 -6.40
C VAL A 76 31.89 -4.01 -6.52
N ALA A 77 32.99 -4.64 -6.95
CA ALA A 77 34.25 -3.94 -7.18
C ALA A 77 34.14 -2.84 -8.26
N ARG A 78 33.31 -3.04 -9.30
CA ARG A 78 33.07 -2.04 -10.36
C ARG A 78 32.18 -0.89 -9.92
N MET A 79 31.37 -1.06 -8.86
CA MET A 79 30.53 0.00 -8.31
C MET A 79 31.34 1.03 -7.50
N PHE A 80 32.51 0.66 -7.00
CA PHE A 80 33.30 1.53 -6.11
C PHE A 80 34.57 2.05 -6.78
N PRO A 81 34.99 3.29 -6.46
CA PRO A 81 34.28 4.25 -5.59
C PRO A 81 33.01 4.79 -6.24
N LEU A 82 32.00 5.11 -5.43
CA LEU A 82 30.76 5.75 -5.92
C LEU A 82 31.08 7.14 -6.46
N GLU A 83 30.54 7.47 -7.62
CA GLU A 83 30.68 8.78 -8.27
C GLU A 83 29.34 9.50 -8.24
N PHE A 84 29.26 10.55 -7.41
CA PHE A 84 28.05 11.37 -7.35
C PHE A 84 28.13 12.49 -8.38
N PRO A 85 27.02 12.80 -9.08
CA PRO A 85 26.98 13.97 -9.94
C PRO A 85 27.20 15.27 -9.10
N PRO A 86 27.51 16.40 -9.76
CA PRO A 86 27.62 17.69 -9.05
C PRO A 86 26.41 17.97 -8.19
N MET A 87 26.62 18.55 -7.00
CA MET A 87 25.53 18.74 -6.02
C MET A 87 24.33 19.52 -6.57
N ALA A 88 24.54 20.48 -7.45
CA ALA A 88 23.47 21.24 -8.07
C ALA A 88 22.59 20.35 -8.97
N GLU A 89 23.20 19.50 -9.76
CA GLU A 89 22.52 18.53 -10.62
C GLU A 89 21.77 17.47 -9.78
N LEU A 90 22.42 16.94 -8.74
CA LEU A 90 21.81 16.00 -7.82
C LEU A 90 20.56 16.58 -7.14
N LEU A 91 20.62 17.83 -6.69
CA LEU A 91 19.48 18.51 -6.06
C LEU A 91 18.35 18.77 -7.07
N SER A 92 18.66 19.10 -8.33
CA SER A 92 17.68 19.24 -9.39
C SER A 92 16.98 17.90 -9.68
N LEU A 93 17.73 16.80 -9.82
CA LEU A 93 17.16 15.45 -10.03
C LEU A 93 16.27 15.02 -8.87
N ILE A 94 16.66 15.31 -7.63
CA ILE A 94 15.83 15.05 -6.43
C ILE A 94 14.57 15.92 -6.48
N GLY A 95 14.69 17.21 -6.78
CA GLY A 95 13.59 18.16 -6.88
C GLY A 95 12.56 17.72 -7.91
N GLU A 96 13.00 17.42 -9.13
CA GLU A 96 12.16 16.94 -10.21
C GLU A 96 11.43 15.62 -9.84
N THR A 97 12.16 14.65 -9.27
CA THR A 97 11.56 13.38 -8.83
C THR A 97 10.47 13.59 -7.79
N LEU A 98 10.76 14.39 -6.75
CA LEU A 98 9.79 14.70 -5.70
C LEU A 98 8.58 15.47 -6.24
N ALA A 99 8.79 16.40 -7.17
CA ALA A 99 7.75 17.17 -7.83
C ALA A 99 6.82 16.26 -8.65
N ILE A 100 7.37 15.36 -9.49
CA ILE A 100 6.60 14.38 -10.26
C ILE A 100 5.76 13.50 -9.34
N VAL A 101 6.36 12.93 -8.30
CA VAL A 101 5.69 12.04 -7.34
C VAL A 101 4.61 12.77 -6.55
N PHE A 102 4.88 14.02 -6.14
CA PHE A 102 3.92 14.86 -5.43
C PHE A 102 2.69 15.16 -6.31
N LEU A 103 2.90 15.62 -7.55
CA LEU A 103 1.83 15.94 -8.49
C LEU A 103 1.01 14.69 -8.86
N ALA A 104 1.65 13.54 -9.09
CA ALA A 104 0.98 12.27 -9.33
C ALA A 104 0.10 11.85 -8.15
N THR A 105 0.62 11.99 -6.92
CA THR A 105 -0.12 11.67 -5.70
C THR A 105 -1.28 12.64 -5.48
N ALA A 106 -1.06 13.94 -5.67
CA ALA A 106 -2.11 14.96 -5.58
C ALA A 106 -3.24 14.70 -6.59
N LEU A 107 -2.88 14.41 -7.85
CA LEU A 107 -3.84 14.04 -8.89
C LEU A 107 -4.67 12.83 -8.49
N SER A 108 -4.01 11.78 -7.96
CA SER A 108 -4.70 10.57 -7.54
C SER A 108 -5.69 10.84 -6.39
N VAL A 109 -5.31 11.66 -5.40
CA VAL A 109 -6.19 12.03 -4.29
C VAL A 109 -7.41 12.81 -4.78
N ILE A 110 -7.18 13.82 -5.63
CA ILE A 110 -8.25 14.66 -6.18
C ILE A 110 -9.28 13.82 -6.94
N LEU A 111 -8.82 12.90 -7.79
CA LEU A 111 -9.72 12.03 -8.56
C LEU A 111 -10.37 10.93 -7.71
N SER A 112 -9.67 10.46 -6.68
CA SER A 112 -10.15 9.36 -5.83
C SER A 112 -11.26 9.76 -4.88
N VAL A 113 -11.29 11.00 -4.38
CA VAL A 113 -12.31 11.46 -3.43
C VAL A 113 -13.73 11.34 -4.01
N PRO A 114 -14.06 11.95 -5.16
CA PRO A 114 -15.40 11.82 -5.74
C PRO A 114 -15.72 10.37 -6.12
N LEU A 115 -14.74 9.64 -6.67
CA LEU A 115 -14.93 8.24 -7.07
C LEU A 115 -15.25 7.35 -5.88
N ALA A 116 -14.57 7.54 -4.74
CA ALA A 116 -14.82 6.81 -3.50
C ALA A 116 -16.21 7.09 -2.91
N VAL A 117 -16.63 8.36 -2.90
CA VAL A 117 -17.97 8.75 -2.43
C VAL A 117 -19.06 8.05 -3.26
N ILE A 118 -18.87 7.90 -4.57
CA ILE A 118 -19.83 7.20 -5.43
C ILE A 118 -19.72 5.68 -5.26
N ALA A 119 -18.53 5.13 -5.01
CA ALA A 119 -18.28 3.70 -4.88
C ALA A 119 -18.75 3.11 -3.54
N ALA A 120 -18.79 3.89 -2.45
CA ALA A 120 -19.18 3.44 -1.13
C ALA A 120 -20.70 3.24 -1.01
N ARG A 121 -21.12 2.14 -0.31
CA ARG A 121 -22.55 1.78 -0.17
C ARG A 121 -23.36 2.84 0.57
N THR A 122 -22.74 3.45 1.56
CA THR A 122 -23.39 4.40 2.46
C THR A 122 -23.66 5.76 1.80
N THR A 123 -22.88 6.13 0.76
CA THR A 123 -22.93 7.46 0.14
C THR A 123 -23.37 7.47 -1.33
N THR A 124 -23.37 6.32 -2.00
CA THR A 124 -23.74 6.22 -3.42
C THR A 124 -25.15 6.75 -3.72
N PHE A 125 -25.31 7.38 -4.89
CA PHE A 125 -26.59 7.92 -5.34
C PHE A 125 -27.47 6.86 -6.04
N SER A 126 -26.85 5.83 -6.63
CA SER A 126 -27.58 4.74 -7.28
C SER A 126 -26.73 3.46 -7.34
N PRO A 127 -27.37 2.27 -7.39
CA PRO A 127 -26.65 1.00 -7.55
C PRO A 127 -25.79 0.95 -8.82
N THR A 128 -26.28 1.51 -9.92
CA THR A 128 -25.56 1.56 -11.21
C THR A 128 -24.30 2.43 -11.11
N ALA A 129 -24.41 3.64 -10.54
CA ALA A 129 -23.25 4.52 -10.34
C ALA A 129 -22.18 3.86 -9.47
N ARG A 130 -22.61 3.16 -8.41
CA ARG A 130 -21.71 2.39 -7.56
C ARG A 130 -21.00 1.29 -8.34
N TRP A 131 -21.74 0.51 -9.14
CA TRP A 131 -21.14 -0.58 -9.93
C TRP A 131 -20.12 -0.03 -10.92
N ILE A 132 -20.46 1.03 -11.67
CA ILE A 132 -19.54 1.69 -12.60
C ILE A 132 -18.29 2.20 -11.89
N SER A 133 -18.45 2.89 -10.76
CA SER A 133 -17.30 3.41 -10.00
C SER A 133 -16.40 2.28 -9.48
N ARG A 134 -16.97 1.19 -8.98
CA ARG A 134 -16.20 0.01 -8.55
C ARG A 134 -15.50 -0.67 -9.73
N ALA A 135 -16.14 -0.77 -10.89
CA ALA A 135 -15.53 -1.29 -12.10
C ALA A 135 -14.34 -0.43 -12.56
N LEU A 136 -14.49 0.91 -12.53
CA LEU A 136 -13.40 1.84 -12.84
C LEU A 136 -12.22 1.70 -11.87
N ILE A 137 -12.50 1.54 -10.57
CA ILE A 137 -11.47 1.31 -9.54
C ILE A 137 -10.70 0.01 -9.82
N VAL A 138 -11.41 -1.07 -10.15
CA VAL A 138 -10.79 -2.36 -10.48
C VAL A 138 -9.97 -2.26 -11.76
N LEU A 139 -10.49 -1.62 -12.80
CA LEU A 139 -9.79 -1.42 -14.07
C LEU A 139 -8.53 -0.58 -13.91
N ALA A 140 -8.60 0.54 -13.17
CA ALA A 140 -7.43 1.38 -12.89
C ALA A 140 -6.32 0.64 -12.14
N ARG A 141 -6.66 -0.35 -11.31
CA ARG A 141 -5.69 -1.22 -10.61
C ARG A 141 -5.13 -2.33 -11.50
N ALA A 142 -5.94 -2.83 -12.43
CA ALA A 142 -5.55 -3.93 -13.30
C ALA A 142 -4.52 -3.51 -14.37
N ILE A 143 -4.56 -2.25 -14.82
CA ILE A 143 -3.62 -1.72 -15.80
C ILE A 143 -2.30 -1.38 -15.09
N PRO A 144 -1.16 -1.98 -15.50
CA PRO A 144 0.14 -1.60 -14.95
C PRO A 144 0.51 -0.15 -15.27
N ASP A 145 1.15 0.51 -14.31
CA ASP A 145 1.63 1.89 -14.45
C ASP A 145 2.62 2.08 -15.61
N LEU A 146 3.45 1.06 -15.90
CA LEU A 146 4.34 1.06 -17.06
C LEU A 146 3.58 1.22 -18.39
N VAL A 147 2.47 0.50 -18.56
CA VAL A 147 1.67 0.58 -19.80
C VAL A 147 1.06 1.95 -19.94
N LEU A 148 0.53 2.50 -18.83
CA LEU A 148 0.03 3.87 -18.81
C LEU A 148 1.14 4.88 -19.16
N ALA A 149 2.37 4.67 -18.64
CA ALA A 149 3.50 5.52 -18.98
C ALA A 149 3.84 5.47 -20.46
N ILE A 150 3.87 4.28 -21.07
CA ILE A 150 4.10 4.12 -22.52
C ILE A 150 3.05 4.91 -23.33
N VAL A 151 1.77 4.77 -22.97
CA VAL A 151 0.68 5.50 -23.66
C VAL A 151 0.86 7.01 -23.51
N PHE A 152 1.09 7.49 -22.28
CA PHE A 152 1.19 8.93 -22.04
C PHE A 152 2.49 9.55 -22.59
N ILE A 153 3.60 8.82 -22.57
CA ILE A 153 4.84 9.29 -23.21
C ILE A 153 4.65 9.36 -24.73
N ARG A 154 3.90 8.46 -25.33
CA ARG A 154 3.54 8.55 -26.75
C ARG A 154 2.68 9.77 -27.07
N MET A 155 1.77 10.14 -26.14
CA MET A 155 0.87 11.29 -26.32
C MET A 155 1.54 12.64 -26.08
N PHE A 156 2.32 12.73 -24.99
CA PHE A 156 2.84 14.01 -24.48
C PHE A 156 4.34 14.19 -24.67
N GLY A 157 5.04 13.16 -25.17
CA GLY A 157 6.50 13.12 -25.27
C GLY A 157 7.18 12.63 -23.98
N ILE A 158 8.51 12.50 -24.06
CA ILE A 158 9.37 12.17 -22.91
C ILE A 158 9.32 13.33 -21.91
N GLY A 159 9.20 13.02 -20.62
CA GLY A 159 9.22 14.02 -19.55
C GLY A 159 8.18 13.77 -18.45
N ALA A 160 8.01 14.76 -17.56
CA ALA A 160 7.24 14.66 -16.32
C ALA A 160 5.74 14.38 -16.53
N ILE A 161 5.10 14.96 -17.58
CA ILE A 161 3.64 14.85 -17.79
C ILE A 161 3.21 13.37 -17.90
N GLY A 162 3.91 12.59 -18.73
CA GLY A 162 3.62 11.17 -18.91
C GLY A 162 3.67 10.38 -17.61
N GLY A 163 4.70 10.64 -16.80
CA GLY A 163 4.89 10.01 -15.50
C GLY A 163 3.83 10.41 -14.47
N ILE A 164 3.51 11.69 -14.38
CA ILE A 164 2.47 12.21 -13.46
C ILE A 164 1.11 11.58 -13.76
N LEU A 165 0.72 11.52 -15.04
CA LEU A 165 -0.53 10.92 -15.45
C LEU A 165 -0.56 9.41 -15.23
N ALA A 166 0.53 8.71 -15.59
CA ALA A 166 0.63 7.26 -15.41
C ALA A 166 0.51 6.85 -13.94
N MET A 167 1.38 7.40 -13.08
CA MET A 167 1.34 7.13 -11.65
C MET A 167 0.06 7.64 -11.00
N GLY A 168 -0.41 8.82 -11.40
CA GLY A 168 -1.62 9.44 -10.86
C GLY A 168 -2.85 8.57 -11.10
N ILE A 169 -3.12 8.18 -12.35
CA ILE A 169 -4.29 7.37 -12.73
C ILE A 169 -4.22 5.96 -12.15
N HIS A 170 -3.05 5.31 -12.23
CA HIS A 170 -2.86 4.01 -11.60
C HIS A 170 -3.15 4.07 -10.09
N SER A 171 -2.70 5.14 -9.42
CA SER A 171 -2.92 5.37 -8.00
C SER A 171 -4.38 5.54 -7.62
N VAL A 172 -5.22 6.10 -8.53
CA VAL A 172 -6.67 6.26 -8.29
C VAL A 172 -7.31 4.93 -7.91
N GLY A 173 -6.96 3.84 -8.60
CA GLY A 173 -7.52 2.52 -8.32
C GLY A 173 -7.31 2.05 -6.88
N MET A 174 -6.13 2.29 -6.31
CA MET A 174 -5.81 1.92 -4.92
C MET A 174 -6.39 2.92 -3.91
N VAL A 175 -6.16 4.21 -4.14
CA VAL A 175 -6.58 5.28 -3.22
C VAL A 175 -8.10 5.35 -3.12
N ALA A 176 -8.83 5.30 -4.24
CA ALA A 176 -10.29 5.34 -4.24
C ALA A 176 -10.91 4.12 -3.56
N LYS A 177 -10.29 2.93 -3.70
CA LYS A 177 -10.73 1.74 -2.97
C LYS A 177 -10.60 1.94 -1.47
N LEU A 178 -9.41 2.34 -0.99
CA LEU A 178 -9.16 2.54 0.43
C LEU A 178 -10.04 3.65 1.03
N TYR A 179 -10.31 4.71 0.27
CA TYR A 179 -11.23 5.76 0.69
C TYR A 179 -12.69 5.27 0.75
N ALA A 180 -13.13 4.45 -0.22
CA ALA A 180 -14.47 3.89 -0.21
C ALA A 180 -14.68 2.92 0.96
N ASP A 181 -13.70 2.07 1.24
CA ASP A 181 -13.72 1.15 2.37
C ASP A 181 -13.76 1.95 3.70
N ALA A 182 -12.93 2.98 3.84
CA ALA A 182 -12.94 3.86 5.01
C ALA A 182 -14.26 4.63 5.19
N ILE A 183 -14.93 5.03 4.12
CA ILE A 183 -16.27 5.65 4.18
C ILE A 183 -17.30 4.63 4.68
N GLU A 184 -17.21 3.37 4.26
CA GLU A 184 -18.14 2.30 4.68
C GLU A 184 -17.95 1.89 6.15
N GLU A 185 -16.76 2.13 6.73
CA GLU A 185 -16.42 1.85 8.13
C GLU A 185 -16.75 2.99 9.10
N LEU A 186 -17.14 4.17 8.60
CA LEU A 186 -17.49 5.30 9.46
C LEU A 186 -18.75 5.04 10.26
N ASP A 187 -18.78 5.57 11.50
CA ASP A 187 -19.99 5.63 12.33
C ASP A 187 -21.08 6.47 11.63
N ASP A 188 -22.27 5.90 11.50
CA ASP A 188 -23.41 6.53 10.88
C ASP A 188 -24.07 7.61 11.77
N GLY A 189 -23.81 7.64 13.07
CA GLY A 189 -24.42 8.57 14.02
C GLY A 189 -24.38 10.05 13.62
N PRO A 190 -23.24 10.61 13.18
CA PRO A 190 -23.19 12.00 12.70
C PRO A 190 -24.06 12.27 11.47
N ARG A 191 -24.21 11.28 10.59
CA ARG A 191 -25.05 11.35 9.40
C ARG A 191 -26.53 11.31 9.74
N GLU A 192 -26.93 10.39 10.62
CA GLU A 192 -28.29 10.27 11.14
C GLU A 192 -28.73 11.52 11.91
N ALA A 193 -27.80 12.15 12.66
CA ALA A 193 -28.08 13.41 13.35
C ALA A 193 -28.42 14.55 12.37
N ILE A 194 -27.73 14.65 11.22
CA ILE A 194 -28.02 15.65 10.18
C ILE A 194 -29.35 15.32 9.50
N GLU A 195 -29.64 14.05 9.27
CA GLU A 195 -30.91 13.58 8.68
C GLU A 195 -32.11 13.91 9.59
N SER A 196 -31.97 13.71 10.90
CA SER A 196 -33.04 13.96 11.91
C SER A 196 -33.47 15.42 11.94
N VAL A 197 -32.62 16.36 11.60
CA VAL A 197 -32.94 17.80 11.49
C VAL A 197 -33.34 18.23 10.07
N GLY A 198 -33.60 17.26 9.15
CA GLY A 198 -34.05 17.51 7.78
C GLY A 198 -32.94 17.85 6.80
N GLY A 199 -31.69 17.55 7.13
CA GLY A 199 -30.56 17.76 6.23
C GLY A 199 -30.60 16.85 5.00
N SER A 200 -30.36 17.43 3.82
CA SER A 200 -30.30 16.68 2.56
C SER A 200 -29.11 15.70 2.55
N ARG A 201 -29.18 14.67 1.69
CA ARG A 201 -28.10 13.68 1.53
C ARG A 201 -26.75 14.32 1.20
N THR A 202 -26.74 15.35 0.36
CA THR A 202 -25.51 16.10 0.04
C THR A 202 -24.94 16.79 1.28
N GLN A 203 -25.82 17.37 2.13
CA GLN A 203 -25.40 18.00 3.38
C GLN A 203 -24.83 16.97 4.37
N GLN A 204 -25.44 15.79 4.47
CA GLN A 204 -24.91 14.68 5.29
C GLN A 204 -23.49 14.29 4.83
N ILE A 205 -23.28 14.10 3.50
CA ILE A 205 -21.98 13.71 2.93
C ILE A 205 -20.94 14.81 3.14
N VAL A 206 -21.24 16.07 2.79
CA VAL A 206 -20.26 17.17 2.83
C VAL A 206 -19.91 17.59 4.27
N SER A 207 -20.82 17.44 5.21
CA SER A 207 -20.60 17.88 6.60
C SER A 207 -20.02 16.79 7.51
N ALA A 208 -20.50 15.54 7.39
CA ALA A 208 -20.07 14.46 8.27
C ALA A 208 -18.80 13.75 7.82
N ILE A 209 -18.70 13.41 6.52
CA ILE A 209 -17.64 12.53 6.01
C ILE A 209 -16.25 13.18 6.03
N PRO A 210 -16.03 14.42 5.52
CA PRO A 210 -14.68 14.98 5.45
C PRO A 210 -14.02 15.14 6.81
N GLN A 211 -14.78 15.50 7.84
CA GLN A 211 -14.23 15.70 9.19
C GLN A 211 -13.75 14.38 9.81
N ALA A 212 -14.51 13.31 9.64
CA ALA A 212 -14.17 11.99 10.17
C ALA A 212 -13.04 11.33 9.34
N LEU A 213 -13.08 11.51 8.01
CA LEU A 213 -12.20 10.81 7.09
C LEU A 213 -10.82 11.48 6.86
N THR A 214 -10.68 12.79 7.14
CA THR A 214 -9.45 13.55 6.85
C THR A 214 -8.16 12.87 7.35
N PRO A 215 -8.07 12.33 8.59
CA PRO A 215 -6.87 11.64 9.04
C PRO A 215 -6.51 10.44 8.17
N GLN A 216 -7.49 9.64 7.79
CA GLN A 216 -7.32 8.46 6.94
C GLN A 216 -6.95 8.85 5.50
N LEU A 217 -7.56 9.92 4.96
CA LEU A 217 -7.22 10.46 3.64
C LEU A 217 -5.74 10.85 3.57
N ILE A 218 -5.25 11.58 4.56
CA ILE A 218 -3.85 12.01 4.62
C ILE A 218 -2.93 10.81 4.81
N ALA A 219 -3.27 9.87 5.69
CA ALA A 219 -2.46 8.67 5.92
C ALA A 219 -2.30 7.83 4.64
N THR A 220 -3.39 7.67 3.88
CA THR A 220 -3.39 6.94 2.61
C THR A 220 -2.61 7.70 1.53
N ALA A 221 -2.76 9.02 1.45
CA ALA A 221 -2.00 9.85 0.51
C ALA A 221 -0.49 9.78 0.75
N LEU A 222 -0.06 9.86 2.01
CA LEU A 222 1.35 9.71 2.39
C LEU A 222 1.89 8.32 2.08
N HIS A 223 1.10 7.29 2.33
CA HIS A 223 1.48 5.92 1.95
C HIS A 223 1.61 5.77 0.43
N ARG A 224 0.70 6.39 -0.34
CA ARG A 224 0.77 6.37 -1.80
C ARG A 224 1.95 7.17 -2.34
N PHE A 225 2.28 8.28 -1.71
CA PHE A 225 3.48 9.06 -2.05
C PHE A 225 4.75 8.20 -1.94
N ASP A 226 4.91 7.44 -0.85
CA ASP A 226 6.03 6.52 -0.64
C ASP A 226 6.10 5.43 -1.73
N ILE A 227 4.96 4.84 -2.12
CA ILE A 227 4.91 3.87 -3.21
C ILE A 227 5.27 4.53 -4.54
N ASN A 228 4.70 5.68 -4.88
CA ASN A 228 4.96 6.40 -6.12
C ASN A 228 6.43 6.81 -6.25
N LEU A 229 7.10 7.14 -5.13
CA LEU A 229 8.53 7.46 -5.13
C LEU A 229 9.39 6.28 -5.60
N ARG A 230 9.06 5.06 -5.19
CA ARG A 230 9.75 3.85 -5.67
C ARG A 230 9.41 3.54 -7.13
N THR A 231 8.16 3.72 -7.51
CA THR A 231 7.69 3.51 -8.88
C THR A 231 8.31 4.50 -9.86
N SER A 232 8.58 5.76 -9.45
CA SER A 232 9.18 6.78 -10.32
C SER A 232 10.54 6.37 -10.87
N VAL A 233 11.33 5.61 -10.08
CA VAL A 233 12.63 5.08 -10.52
C VAL A 233 12.45 4.14 -11.72
N LEU A 234 11.44 3.30 -11.67
CA LEU A 234 11.14 2.36 -12.75
C LEU A 234 10.63 3.08 -14.01
N LEU A 235 9.78 4.06 -13.85
CA LEU A 235 9.24 4.82 -14.97
C LEU A 235 10.31 5.68 -15.67
N GLY A 236 11.42 5.98 -15.01
CA GLY A 236 12.59 6.60 -15.61
C GLY A 236 13.15 5.82 -16.80
N TYR A 237 13.07 4.48 -16.78
CA TYR A 237 13.50 3.62 -17.89
C TYR A 237 12.69 3.78 -19.17
N VAL A 238 11.47 4.28 -19.07
CA VAL A 238 10.61 4.57 -20.22
C VAL A 238 10.58 6.05 -20.60
N GLY A 239 11.35 6.90 -19.90
CA GLY A 239 11.52 8.31 -20.27
C GLY A 239 10.75 9.30 -19.38
N VAL A 240 10.35 8.90 -18.17
CA VAL A 240 9.89 9.83 -17.13
C VAL A 240 11.11 10.47 -16.49
N GLY A 241 11.16 11.80 -16.38
CA GLY A 241 12.29 12.55 -15.84
C GLY A 241 12.69 12.22 -14.41
N GLY A 242 13.71 12.92 -13.90
CA GLY A 242 14.23 12.81 -12.54
C GLY A 242 15.28 11.70 -12.36
N ILE A 243 15.57 11.33 -11.11
CA ILE A 243 16.65 10.38 -10.74
C ILE A 243 16.50 9.03 -11.47
N GLY A 244 15.27 8.55 -11.67
CA GLY A 244 15.04 7.27 -12.34
C GLY A 244 15.58 7.23 -13.77
N MET A 245 15.43 8.31 -14.53
CA MET A 245 15.99 8.44 -15.87
C MET A 245 17.52 8.53 -15.84
N ALA A 246 18.09 9.29 -14.90
CA ALA A 246 19.53 9.38 -14.72
C ALA A 246 20.16 8.02 -14.36
N ILE A 247 19.52 7.23 -13.50
CA ILE A 247 19.94 5.83 -13.22
C ILE A 247 19.90 4.99 -14.49
N ALA A 248 18.79 5.07 -15.25
CA ALA A 248 18.65 4.30 -16.48
C ALA A 248 19.75 4.63 -17.50
N ASP A 249 20.07 5.89 -17.66
CA ASP A 249 21.09 6.35 -18.62
C ASP A 249 22.51 5.98 -18.15
N SER A 250 22.84 6.15 -16.86
CA SER A 250 24.13 5.70 -16.30
C SER A 250 24.33 4.20 -16.46
N LEU A 251 23.30 3.39 -16.29
CA LEU A 251 23.39 1.93 -16.45
C LEU A 251 23.44 1.49 -17.92
N ARG A 252 22.74 2.18 -18.82
CA ARG A 252 22.84 1.94 -20.30
C ARG A 252 24.23 2.27 -20.83
N THR A 253 24.90 3.26 -20.27
CA THR A 253 26.29 3.63 -20.63
C THR A 253 27.34 2.84 -19.84
N LEU A 254 26.92 1.84 -19.04
CA LEU A 254 27.76 1.01 -18.18
C LEU A 254 28.55 1.80 -17.12
N ASN A 255 28.11 3.02 -16.79
CA ASN A 255 28.64 3.83 -15.68
C ASN A 255 28.02 3.37 -14.35
N TYR A 256 28.46 2.19 -13.88
CA TYR A 256 27.92 1.59 -12.66
C TYR A 256 28.21 2.42 -11.40
N ARG A 257 29.29 3.20 -11.37
CA ARG A 257 29.65 4.02 -10.21
C ARG A 257 28.64 5.13 -9.96
N GLU A 258 28.25 5.85 -11.01
CA GLU A 258 27.24 6.89 -10.94
C GLU A 258 25.84 6.31 -10.76
N GLY A 259 25.47 5.27 -11.53
CA GLY A 259 24.17 4.61 -11.40
C GLY A 259 23.91 4.09 -9.99
N MET A 260 24.92 3.50 -9.33
CA MET A 260 24.80 3.03 -7.95
C MET A 260 24.84 4.16 -6.93
N ALA A 261 25.57 5.24 -7.19
CA ALA A 261 25.51 6.45 -6.34
C ALA A 261 24.10 7.06 -6.34
N LEU A 262 23.47 7.20 -7.50
CA LEU A 262 22.10 7.66 -7.65
C LEU A 262 21.09 6.68 -7.00
N ALA A 263 21.31 5.37 -7.15
CA ALA A 263 20.50 4.34 -6.49
C ALA A 263 20.55 4.45 -4.97
N LEU A 264 21.73 4.73 -4.40
CA LEU A 264 21.92 5.00 -2.97
C LEU A 264 21.16 6.27 -2.54
N VAL A 265 21.18 7.32 -3.36
CA VAL A 265 20.41 8.55 -3.08
C VAL A 265 18.92 8.24 -3.02
N VAL A 266 18.39 7.45 -3.97
CA VAL A 266 16.97 7.04 -3.94
C VAL A 266 16.67 6.20 -2.70
N LEU A 267 17.53 5.26 -2.32
CA LEU A 267 17.38 4.47 -1.11
C LEU A 267 17.26 5.38 0.14
N VAL A 268 18.19 6.31 0.27
CA VAL A 268 18.17 7.30 1.39
C VAL A 268 16.90 8.13 1.34
N LEU A 269 16.50 8.61 0.17
CA LEU A 269 15.29 9.39 -0.02
C LEU A 269 14.03 8.58 0.37
N CYS A 270 13.92 7.32 -0.05
CA CYS A 270 12.83 6.43 0.34
C CYS A 270 12.78 6.20 1.86
N ILE A 271 13.93 5.95 2.50
CA ILE A 271 14.00 5.77 3.96
C ILE A 271 13.56 7.05 4.68
N VAL A 272 14.08 8.21 4.27
CA VAL A 272 13.71 9.51 4.86
C VAL A 272 12.21 9.77 4.70
N MET A 273 11.65 9.51 3.52
CA MET A 273 10.22 9.71 3.26
C MET A 273 9.34 8.72 4.02
N GLU A 274 9.76 7.46 4.19
CA GLU A 274 9.04 6.48 5.02
C GLU A 274 9.01 6.90 6.49
N LEU A 275 10.15 7.35 7.04
CA LEU A 275 10.24 7.85 8.41
C LEU A 275 9.40 9.12 8.61
N LEU A 276 9.46 10.06 7.66
CA LEU A 276 8.68 11.29 7.69
C LEU A 276 7.17 11.00 7.60
N SER A 277 6.76 10.17 6.65
CA SER A 277 5.36 9.76 6.48
C SER A 277 4.84 8.99 7.69
N GLY A 278 5.65 8.11 8.27
CA GLY A 278 5.33 7.37 9.49
C GLY A 278 5.14 8.29 10.69
N SER A 279 6.05 9.24 10.88
CA SER A 279 5.97 10.22 11.96
C SER A 279 4.76 11.13 11.82
N LEU A 280 4.49 11.61 10.60
CA LEU A 280 3.35 12.48 10.32
C LEU A 280 2.02 11.76 10.52
N ARG A 281 1.93 10.50 10.08
CA ARG A 281 0.77 9.63 10.31
C ARG A 281 0.51 9.41 11.79
N ALA A 282 1.54 9.10 12.57
CA ALA A 282 1.45 8.93 14.02
C ALA A 282 0.93 10.20 14.71
N ILE A 283 1.39 11.39 14.29
CA ILE A 283 0.92 12.68 14.83
C ILE A 283 -0.56 12.93 14.50
N ILE A 284 -0.98 12.61 13.26
CA ILE A 284 -2.36 12.85 12.79
C ILE A 284 -3.34 11.89 13.46
N MET A 285 -3.03 10.60 13.50
CA MET A 285 -3.89 9.57 14.12
C MET A 285 -3.97 9.73 15.63
N ARG A 286 -2.88 10.11 16.30
CA ARG A 286 -2.85 10.38 17.74
C ARG A 286 -3.78 11.52 18.18
N LYS A 287 -4.09 12.46 17.29
CA LYS A 287 -5.02 13.55 17.56
C LYS A 287 -6.49 13.09 17.57
N SER A 288 -6.76 11.93 16.95
CA SER A 288 -8.10 11.31 16.89
C SER A 288 -8.39 10.44 18.13
N ASP A 289 -7.37 9.79 18.70
CA ASP A 289 -7.51 8.88 19.86
C ASP A 289 -6.91 9.50 21.12
N SER A 290 -7.72 10.17 21.93
CA SER A 290 -7.28 10.81 23.18
C SER A 290 -7.09 9.83 24.36
N SER A 291 -7.24 8.53 24.17
CA SER A 291 -7.27 7.52 25.24
C SER A 291 -6.04 6.61 25.37
N LEU A 292 -5.16 6.55 24.38
CA LEU A 292 -4.00 5.64 24.42
C LEU A 292 -2.67 6.41 24.30
N LEU A 293 -2.24 6.98 25.43
CA LEU A 293 -0.97 7.69 25.54
C LEU A 293 0.01 6.91 26.43
N SER A 294 0.95 6.19 25.84
CA SER A 294 2.24 5.95 26.51
C SER A 294 3.38 5.75 25.50
N GLY A 295 4.31 6.71 25.44
CA GLY A 295 5.71 6.36 25.44
C GLY A 295 6.51 6.32 24.16
N THR A 296 6.38 7.26 23.20
CA THR A 296 7.41 7.44 22.16
C THR A 296 8.36 8.60 22.49
N TRP A 297 9.64 8.50 22.05
CA TRP A 297 10.68 9.50 22.31
C TRP A 297 10.33 10.90 21.79
N VAL A 298 9.48 11.00 20.77
CA VAL A 298 8.92 12.26 20.22
C VAL A 298 8.05 12.97 21.27
N ASP A 299 7.37 12.22 22.16
CA ASP A 299 6.58 12.77 23.27
C ASP A 299 7.43 13.46 24.31
N ARG A 300 8.64 12.98 24.52
CA ARG A 300 9.57 13.53 25.51
C ARG A 300 10.14 14.89 25.06
N MET A 301 10.23 15.11 23.75
CA MET A 301 10.78 16.35 23.19
C MET A 301 9.74 17.48 23.03
N TRP A 302 8.46 17.15 22.80
CA TRP A 302 7.41 18.14 22.47
C TRP A 302 6.22 18.16 23.45
N GLY A 303 6.13 17.17 24.37
CA GLY A 303 4.92 16.91 25.19
C GLY A 303 4.69 17.83 26.39
N THR A 304 5.67 18.62 26.81
CA THR A 304 5.57 19.38 28.07
C THR A 304 4.86 20.74 27.96
N LYS A 305 4.61 21.26 26.76
CA LYS A 305 4.01 22.61 26.57
C LYS A 305 2.50 22.63 26.33
N ILE A 306 1.83 21.47 26.19
CA ILE A 306 0.41 21.41 25.77
C ILE A 306 -0.55 21.38 26.97
N LYS A 307 -0.13 20.91 28.15
CA LYS A 307 -1.01 20.79 29.33
C LYS A 307 -1.49 22.11 29.91
N ASP A 308 -0.70 23.17 29.82
CA ASP A 308 -1.06 24.46 30.44
C ASP A 308 -2.06 25.30 29.63
N LYS A 309 -2.15 25.08 28.30
CA LYS A 309 -3.07 25.85 27.44
C LYS A 309 -4.54 25.39 27.52
N ARG A 310 -4.82 24.14 27.97
CA ARG A 310 -6.21 23.67 28.13
C ARG A 310 -6.92 24.30 29.34
N LYS A 311 -6.18 24.77 30.35
CA LYS A 311 -6.75 25.47 31.50
C LYS A 311 -7.14 26.91 31.17
N ALA A 312 -6.35 27.60 30.32
CA ALA A 312 -6.64 28.98 29.90
C ALA A 312 -7.89 29.08 28.99
N ALA A 313 -8.06 28.12 28.07
CA ALA A 313 -9.20 28.13 27.13
C ALA A 313 -10.58 27.86 27.78
N LYS A 314 -10.62 27.32 29.02
CA LYS A 314 -11.85 27.09 29.76
C LYS A 314 -12.30 28.33 30.53
N GLN A 315 -11.42 29.30 30.75
CA GLN A 315 -11.72 30.52 31.51
C GLN A 315 -12.28 31.64 30.62
N ASP A 316 -12.00 31.64 29.31
CA ASP A 316 -12.50 32.68 28.37
C ASP A 316 -13.92 32.40 27.83
N ALA A 317 -14.53 31.29 28.21
CA ALA A 317 -15.89 30.92 27.77
C ALA A 317 -17.03 31.58 28.59
N THR A 318 -16.71 32.45 29.56
CA THR A 318 -17.66 33.01 30.50
C THR A 318 -18.10 34.43 30.18
N ASP A 319 -17.50 35.14 29.23
CA ASP A 319 -17.92 36.49 28.84
C ASP A 319 -18.59 36.48 27.46
N GLY A 320 -19.93 36.33 27.52
CA GLY A 320 -20.79 36.14 26.38
C GLY A 320 -21.00 37.40 25.52
N LYS A 321 -20.35 37.48 24.36
CA LYS A 321 -20.91 38.07 23.15
C LYS A 321 -20.65 37.07 21.99
N PRO A 322 -21.68 36.62 21.24
CA PRO A 322 -21.45 35.76 20.10
C PRO A 322 -20.67 36.52 19.05
N SER A 323 -19.34 36.20 18.95
CA SER A 323 -18.54 36.73 17.86
C SER A 323 -18.95 36.00 16.58
N ILE A 324 -19.36 36.75 15.56
CA ILE A 324 -19.80 36.25 14.25
C ILE A 324 -18.63 35.56 13.52
N THR A 325 -17.40 35.89 13.86
CA THR A 325 -16.17 35.26 13.32
C THR A 325 -15.54 34.37 14.36
N PRO A 326 -15.31 33.08 14.08
CA PRO A 326 -14.63 32.21 15.06
C PRO A 326 -13.22 32.74 15.36
N PRO A 327 -12.78 32.70 16.62
CA PRO A 327 -11.47 33.23 17.03
C PRO A 327 -10.32 32.48 16.34
N TRP A 328 -9.20 33.18 16.14
CA TRP A 328 -7.96 32.60 15.64
C TRP A 328 -7.35 31.68 16.70
N THR A 329 -7.72 30.41 16.67
CA THR A 329 -7.12 29.37 17.52
C THR A 329 -5.84 28.84 16.88
N ALA A 330 -4.93 28.29 17.70
CA ALA A 330 -3.72 27.64 17.20
C ALA A 330 -4.02 26.54 16.15
N ALA A 331 -5.14 25.84 16.29
CA ALA A 331 -5.60 24.84 15.32
C ALA A 331 -6.01 25.47 13.98
N ARG A 332 -6.61 26.67 14.00
CA ARG A 332 -6.99 27.39 12.77
C ARG A 332 -5.76 27.93 12.06
N VAL A 333 -4.82 28.53 12.82
CA VAL A 333 -3.54 29.00 12.29
C VAL A 333 -2.76 27.85 11.65
N SER A 334 -2.63 26.72 12.35
CA SER A 334 -1.96 25.52 11.80
C SER A 334 -2.62 25.03 10.51
N ARG A 335 -3.95 25.02 10.43
CA ARG A 335 -4.68 24.61 9.21
C ARG A 335 -4.40 25.55 8.05
N VAL A 336 -4.44 26.87 8.28
CA VAL A 336 -4.15 27.88 7.24
C VAL A 336 -2.69 27.76 6.77
N LEU A 337 -1.73 27.64 7.69
CA LEU A 337 -0.32 27.46 7.34
C LEU A 337 -0.09 26.17 6.53
N THR A 338 -0.74 25.06 6.92
CA THR A 338 -0.64 23.80 6.17
C THR A 338 -1.22 23.95 4.76
N THR A 339 -2.35 24.66 4.62
CA THR A 339 -2.95 24.91 3.29
C THR A 339 -2.04 25.79 2.44
N ILE A 340 -1.49 26.86 3.00
CA ILE A 340 -0.53 27.72 2.29
C ILE A 340 0.70 26.93 1.87
N ALA A 341 1.28 26.14 2.77
CA ALA A 341 2.44 25.29 2.48
C ALA A 341 2.13 24.32 1.33
N LEU A 342 0.95 23.68 1.35
CA LEU A 342 0.52 22.77 0.29
C LEU A 342 0.40 23.48 -1.06
N VAL A 343 -0.17 24.68 -1.08
CA VAL A 343 -0.29 25.50 -2.31
C VAL A 343 1.10 25.91 -2.83
N VAL A 344 2.00 26.36 -1.94
CA VAL A 344 3.38 26.73 -2.31
C VAL A 344 4.13 25.53 -2.88
N ILE A 345 4.04 24.36 -2.22
CA ILE A 345 4.67 23.11 -2.71
C ILE A 345 4.08 22.73 -4.08
N THR A 346 2.77 22.86 -4.28
CA THR A 346 2.14 22.56 -5.57
C THR A 346 2.65 23.48 -6.68
N ILE A 347 2.75 24.78 -6.42
CA ILE A 347 3.29 25.76 -7.39
C ILE A 347 4.75 25.46 -7.69
N ALA A 348 5.56 25.21 -6.67
CA ALA A 348 6.96 24.84 -6.83
C ALA A 348 7.12 23.54 -7.65
N ALA A 349 6.30 22.52 -7.38
CA ALA A 349 6.32 21.27 -8.14
C ALA A 349 5.95 21.46 -9.62
N PHE A 350 4.97 22.34 -9.93
CA PHE A 350 4.67 22.68 -11.32
C PHE A 350 5.82 23.44 -11.99
N ALA A 351 6.50 24.32 -11.26
CA ALA A 351 7.65 25.06 -11.80
C ALA A 351 8.84 24.13 -12.09
N GLU A 352 9.12 23.17 -11.19
CA GLU A 352 10.24 22.22 -11.32
C GLU A 352 10.03 21.22 -12.45
N THR A 353 8.80 20.82 -12.73
CA THR A 353 8.49 19.81 -13.74
C THR A 353 8.38 20.38 -15.17
N GLU A 354 8.55 21.69 -15.36
CA GLU A 354 8.50 22.39 -16.66
C GLU A 354 7.27 22.00 -17.52
N ILE A 355 6.13 21.74 -16.87
CA ILE A 355 4.92 21.33 -17.56
C ILE A 355 4.40 22.47 -18.43
N SER A 356 4.44 22.28 -19.74
CA SER A 356 3.87 23.21 -20.70
C SER A 356 2.38 22.93 -20.94
N ALA A 357 1.54 23.94 -20.70
CA ALA A 357 0.11 23.85 -21.00
C ALA A 357 -0.13 23.56 -22.49
N SER A 358 0.68 24.13 -23.38
CA SER A 358 0.59 23.89 -24.83
C SER A 358 0.85 22.42 -25.16
N ASN A 359 1.87 21.80 -24.57
CA ASN A 359 2.18 20.38 -24.76
C ASN A 359 1.07 19.47 -24.22
N PHE A 360 0.46 19.86 -23.10
CA PHE A 360 -0.65 19.11 -22.52
C PHE A 360 -1.88 19.17 -23.45
N PHE A 361 -2.29 20.34 -23.91
CA PHE A 361 -3.47 20.45 -24.78
C PHE A 361 -3.22 19.86 -26.17
N SER A 362 -2.03 19.98 -26.74
CA SER A 362 -1.69 19.35 -28.02
C SER A 362 -1.66 17.81 -27.90
N GLY A 363 -1.10 17.27 -26.83
CA GLY A 363 -1.14 15.83 -26.56
C GLY A 363 -2.58 15.32 -26.38
N LEU A 364 -3.44 16.10 -25.71
CA LEU A 364 -4.85 15.75 -25.56
C LEU A 364 -5.61 15.82 -26.89
N ALA A 365 -5.29 16.77 -27.76
CA ALA A 365 -5.87 16.86 -29.11
C ALA A 365 -5.47 15.64 -29.98
N ASN A 366 -4.27 15.09 -29.78
CA ASN A 366 -3.77 13.91 -30.49
C ASN A 366 -4.26 12.58 -29.89
N LEU A 367 -5.09 12.62 -28.83
CA LEU A 367 -5.61 11.42 -28.16
C LEU A 367 -6.30 10.44 -29.14
N PRO A 368 -7.21 10.85 -30.05
CA PRO A 368 -7.86 9.92 -30.97
C PRO A 368 -6.88 9.22 -31.91
N GLU A 369 -5.92 9.96 -32.45
CA GLU A 369 -4.88 9.43 -33.35
C GLU A 369 -3.96 8.47 -32.59
N THR A 370 -3.52 8.84 -31.39
CA THR A 370 -2.70 7.97 -30.55
C THR A 370 -3.45 6.70 -30.17
N MET A 371 -4.72 6.79 -29.80
CA MET A 371 -5.53 5.60 -29.47
C MET A 371 -5.76 4.68 -30.67
N ALA A 372 -5.81 5.23 -31.87
CA ALA A 372 -5.92 4.43 -33.10
C ALA A 372 -4.69 3.54 -33.34
N LEU A 373 -3.52 3.93 -32.85
CA LEU A 373 -2.29 3.09 -32.94
C LEU A 373 -2.37 1.83 -32.05
N PHE A 374 -3.16 1.89 -30.99
CA PHE A 374 -3.34 0.78 -30.05
C PHE A 374 -4.47 -0.18 -30.47
N LEU A 375 -5.21 0.12 -31.53
CA LEU A 375 -6.38 -0.65 -31.99
C LEU A 375 -6.31 -0.94 -33.50
N PRO A 376 -6.74 -2.14 -33.94
CA PRO A 376 -7.17 -3.29 -33.13
C PRO A 376 -6.00 -4.03 -32.49
N PRO A 377 -6.18 -4.72 -31.33
CA PRO A 377 -5.13 -5.53 -30.72
C PRO A 377 -4.66 -6.64 -31.67
N SER A 378 -3.36 -6.83 -31.82
CA SER A 378 -2.75 -7.85 -32.66
C SER A 378 -1.59 -8.52 -31.95
N SER A 379 -1.39 -9.81 -32.17
CA SER A 379 -0.23 -10.53 -31.65
C SER A 379 1.04 -10.30 -32.49
N GLY A 380 0.97 -9.61 -33.61
CA GLY A 380 2.10 -9.45 -34.52
C GLY A 380 2.67 -10.76 -35.08
N GLY A 381 1.89 -11.85 -35.05
CA GLY A 381 2.32 -13.20 -35.46
C GLY A 381 3.09 -13.99 -34.41
N ILE A 382 3.36 -13.42 -33.22
CA ILE A 382 4.16 -14.02 -32.14
C ILE A 382 3.32 -14.45 -30.91
N ALA A 383 2.04 -14.81 -31.11
CA ALA A 383 1.14 -15.16 -30.03
C ALA A 383 1.68 -16.27 -29.11
N GLY A 384 2.32 -17.30 -29.67
CA GLY A 384 2.92 -18.39 -28.89
C GLY A 384 4.06 -17.93 -27.98
N GLU A 385 4.92 -17.06 -28.48
CA GLU A 385 6.02 -16.46 -27.70
C GLU A 385 5.49 -15.56 -26.57
N ILE A 386 4.52 -14.70 -26.88
CA ILE A 386 3.87 -13.85 -25.88
C ILE A 386 3.24 -14.70 -24.75
N PHE A 387 2.58 -15.80 -25.11
CA PHE A 387 1.98 -16.70 -24.12
C PHE A 387 3.04 -17.39 -23.25
N GLN A 388 4.16 -17.83 -23.84
CA GLN A 388 5.29 -18.39 -23.08
C GLN A 388 5.88 -17.36 -22.11
N LEU A 389 6.16 -16.14 -22.56
CA LEU A 389 6.65 -15.06 -21.71
C LEU A 389 5.66 -14.68 -20.58
N LEU A 390 4.36 -14.81 -20.83
CA LEU A 390 3.33 -14.64 -19.79
C LEU A 390 3.43 -15.75 -18.74
N LEU A 391 3.62 -17.00 -19.14
CA LEU A 391 3.85 -18.10 -18.21
C LEU A 391 5.14 -17.92 -17.40
N ASP A 392 6.22 -17.47 -18.03
CA ASP A 392 7.48 -17.14 -17.33
C ASP A 392 7.26 -16.06 -16.29
N THR A 393 6.47 -15.02 -16.62
CA THR A 393 6.11 -13.96 -15.67
C THR A 393 5.36 -14.51 -14.46
N LEU A 394 4.43 -15.44 -14.69
CA LEU A 394 3.71 -16.10 -13.60
C LEU A 394 4.64 -16.99 -12.76
N GLN A 395 5.53 -17.74 -13.39
CA GLN A 395 6.53 -18.55 -12.67
C GLN A 395 7.43 -17.68 -11.79
N ILE A 396 7.93 -16.55 -12.30
CA ILE A 396 8.71 -15.57 -11.53
C ILE A 396 7.91 -15.09 -10.32
N ALA A 397 6.65 -14.69 -10.51
CA ALA A 397 5.80 -14.18 -9.44
C ALA A 397 5.49 -15.24 -8.36
N PHE A 398 5.17 -16.48 -8.77
CA PHE A 398 4.92 -17.59 -7.85
C PHE A 398 6.19 -17.97 -7.07
N ALA A 399 7.33 -18.10 -7.74
CA ALA A 399 8.60 -18.41 -7.12
C ALA A 399 9.03 -17.32 -6.13
N ALA A 400 8.92 -16.04 -6.51
CA ALA A 400 9.25 -14.91 -5.66
C ALA A 400 8.33 -14.83 -4.43
N THR A 401 7.04 -15.09 -4.60
CA THR A 401 6.07 -15.12 -3.48
C THR A 401 6.39 -16.25 -2.51
N PHE A 402 6.71 -17.43 -3.02
CA PHE A 402 7.04 -18.59 -2.19
C PHE A 402 8.34 -18.37 -1.41
N LEU A 403 9.43 -17.96 -2.06
CA LEU A 403 10.70 -17.65 -1.40
C LEU A 403 10.56 -16.48 -0.43
N GLY A 404 9.87 -15.43 -0.86
CA GLY A 404 9.58 -14.27 -0.03
C GLY A 404 8.81 -14.64 1.24
N ALA A 405 7.79 -15.50 1.14
CA ALA A 405 7.00 -15.94 2.29
C ALA A 405 7.83 -16.78 3.28
N ILE A 406 8.66 -17.70 2.78
CA ILE A 406 9.54 -18.52 3.64
C ILE A 406 10.48 -17.66 4.48
N LEU A 407 11.03 -16.59 3.90
CA LEU A 407 11.96 -15.70 4.59
C LEU A 407 11.24 -14.63 5.42
N ALA A 408 10.11 -14.12 4.94
CA ALA A 408 9.40 -13.03 5.57
C ALA A 408 8.69 -13.43 6.87
N ILE A 409 8.11 -14.63 6.93
CA ILE A 409 7.36 -15.08 8.11
C ILE A 409 8.24 -15.10 9.35
N PRO A 410 9.42 -15.76 9.40
CA PRO A 410 10.27 -15.73 10.57
C PRO A 410 10.78 -14.33 10.91
N ILE A 411 11.14 -13.51 9.91
CA ILE A 411 11.56 -12.13 10.12
C ILE A 411 10.44 -11.30 10.74
N GLY A 412 9.19 -11.45 10.25
CA GLY A 412 8.02 -10.76 10.79
C GLY A 412 7.70 -11.18 12.23
N ILE A 413 7.82 -12.48 12.56
CA ILE A 413 7.65 -12.97 13.93
C ILE A 413 8.71 -12.35 14.86
N MET A 414 9.97 -12.29 14.41
CA MET A 414 11.06 -11.67 15.19
C MET A 414 10.91 -10.16 15.34
N ALA A 415 10.18 -9.50 14.45
CA ALA A 415 9.90 -8.06 14.47
C ALA A 415 8.67 -7.69 15.32
N ALA A 416 7.84 -8.65 15.72
CA ALA A 416 6.63 -8.42 16.51
C ALA A 416 6.94 -8.17 17.99
N SER A 417 6.54 -7.00 18.51
CA SER A 417 6.88 -6.55 19.87
C SER A 417 6.13 -7.32 20.97
N ASN A 418 4.97 -7.88 20.65
CA ASN A 418 4.18 -8.71 21.55
C ASN A 418 4.66 -10.17 21.63
N VAL A 419 5.49 -10.60 20.66
CA VAL A 419 6.07 -11.96 20.61
C VAL A 419 7.49 -11.97 21.17
N ILE A 420 8.32 -11.00 20.80
CA ILE A 420 9.73 -10.91 21.21
C ILE A 420 9.88 -9.84 22.29
N ALA A 421 10.08 -10.29 23.53
CA ALA A 421 10.26 -9.40 24.68
C ALA A 421 11.55 -8.56 24.62
N ASN A 422 12.60 -9.06 23.93
CA ASN A 422 13.87 -8.36 23.83
C ASN A 422 13.78 -7.19 22.83
N LYS A 423 13.83 -5.96 23.35
CA LYS A 423 13.72 -4.71 22.57
C LYS A 423 14.82 -4.54 21.51
N TRP A 424 16.00 -5.10 21.73
CA TRP A 424 17.09 -5.03 20.76
C TRP A 424 16.86 -5.95 19.58
N VAL A 425 16.32 -7.14 19.83
CA VAL A 425 16.03 -8.14 18.79
C VAL A 425 14.90 -7.63 17.89
N HIS A 426 13.73 -7.32 18.45
CA HIS A 426 12.63 -6.85 17.61
C HIS A 426 12.96 -5.49 16.94
N GLY A 427 13.71 -4.61 17.63
CA GLY A 427 14.19 -3.36 17.05
C GLY A 427 15.11 -3.56 15.86
N PHE A 428 16.05 -4.51 15.95
CA PHE A 428 16.92 -4.88 14.82
C PHE A 428 16.12 -5.36 13.61
N PHE A 429 15.16 -6.29 13.80
CA PHE A 429 14.35 -6.80 12.70
C PHE A 429 13.42 -5.74 12.12
N ARG A 430 12.90 -4.81 12.93
CA ARG A 430 12.15 -3.63 12.44
C ARG A 430 13.00 -2.73 11.54
N VAL A 431 14.24 -2.44 11.94
CA VAL A 431 15.18 -1.67 11.11
C VAL A 431 15.51 -2.43 9.83
N LEU A 432 15.79 -3.72 9.92
CA LEU A 432 16.05 -4.57 8.75
C LEU A 432 14.91 -4.53 7.74
N ILE A 433 13.66 -4.65 8.21
CA ILE A 433 12.47 -4.54 7.36
C ILE A 433 12.39 -3.17 6.67
N VAL A 434 12.64 -2.08 7.40
CA VAL A 434 12.63 -0.71 6.83
C VAL A 434 13.71 -0.55 5.76
N VAL A 435 14.92 -1.05 6.01
CA VAL A 435 16.04 -0.99 5.04
C VAL A 435 15.69 -1.79 3.78
N ILE A 436 15.23 -3.04 3.91
CA ILE A 436 14.88 -3.86 2.74
C ILE A 436 13.75 -3.20 1.94
N ARG A 437 12.72 -2.66 2.59
CA ARG A 437 11.62 -1.93 1.94
C ARG A 437 12.07 -0.63 1.28
N GLY A 438 13.11 0.00 1.78
CA GLY A 438 13.66 1.23 1.21
C GLY A 438 14.28 1.02 -0.16
N ILE A 439 14.75 -0.20 -0.48
CA ILE A 439 15.37 -0.50 -1.77
C ILE A 439 14.29 -0.69 -2.83
N PRO A 440 14.24 0.13 -3.90
CA PRO A 440 13.34 -0.10 -5.02
C PRO A 440 13.60 -1.45 -5.70
N GLU A 441 12.54 -2.19 -6.03
CA GLU A 441 12.63 -3.53 -6.64
C GLU A 441 13.42 -3.52 -7.95
N LEU A 442 13.34 -2.42 -8.71
CA LEU A 442 14.11 -2.26 -9.93
C LEU A 442 15.62 -2.28 -9.69
N ILE A 443 16.10 -1.62 -8.65
CA ILE A 443 17.53 -1.59 -8.30
C ILE A 443 17.99 -3.00 -7.92
N LEU A 444 17.17 -3.71 -7.14
CA LEU A 444 17.43 -5.11 -6.84
C LEU A 444 17.51 -5.96 -8.11
N ALA A 445 16.59 -5.76 -9.06
CA ALA A 445 16.60 -6.48 -10.32
C ALA A 445 17.87 -6.23 -11.14
N ILE A 446 18.32 -4.99 -11.22
CA ILE A 446 19.56 -4.64 -11.90
C ILE A 446 20.77 -5.32 -11.25
N ILE A 447 20.85 -5.25 -9.92
CA ILE A 447 21.94 -5.92 -9.17
C ILE A 447 21.91 -7.41 -9.45
N PHE A 448 20.76 -8.07 -9.38
CA PHE A 448 20.66 -9.50 -9.62
C PHE A 448 20.88 -9.88 -11.09
N VAL A 449 20.45 -9.04 -12.04
CA VAL A 449 20.76 -9.24 -13.48
C VAL A 449 22.27 -9.24 -13.73
N VAL A 450 23.00 -8.35 -13.08
CA VAL A 450 24.45 -8.31 -13.24
C VAL A 450 25.14 -9.50 -12.54
N ILE A 451 24.60 -9.96 -11.41
CA ILE A 451 25.15 -11.08 -10.65
C ILE A 451 24.86 -12.42 -11.35
N SER A 452 23.59 -12.68 -11.67
CA SER A 452 23.13 -13.99 -12.16
C SER A 452 22.90 -14.05 -13.68
N GLY A 453 23.10 -12.92 -14.38
CA GLY A 453 22.79 -12.78 -15.79
C GLY A 453 21.33 -12.34 -16.04
N LEU A 454 21.03 -12.06 -17.32
CA LEU A 454 19.67 -11.75 -17.77
C LEU A 454 18.78 -13.00 -17.61
N GLY A 455 17.55 -12.81 -17.14
CA GLY A 455 16.56 -13.89 -17.11
C GLY A 455 15.77 -14.00 -15.83
N PRO A 456 14.95 -15.08 -15.72
CA PRO A 456 13.97 -15.26 -14.63
C PRO A 456 14.58 -15.37 -13.23
N VAL A 457 15.81 -15.85 -13.09
CA VAL A 457 16.53 -15.96 -11.79
C VAL A 457 16.67 -14.59 -11.16
N ALA A 458 17.19 -13.61 -11.91
CA ALA A 458 17.38 -12.24 -11.43
C ALA A 458 16.06 -11.61 -10.97
N GLY A 459 15.02 -11.73 -11.79
CA GLY A 459 13.68 -11.21 -11.47
C GLY A 459 13.09 -11.84 -10.21
N THR A 460 13.22 -13.16 -10.09
CA THR A 460 12.71 -13.90 -8.93
C THR A 460 13.42 -13.48 -7.65
N LEU A 461 14.74 -13.38 -7.64
CA LEU A 461 15.52 -12.97 -6.46
C LEU A 461 15.23 -11.52 -6.05
N ALA A 462 15.10 -10.62 -7.04
CA ALA A 462 14.74 -9.22 -6.77
C ALA A 462 13.38 -9.10 -6.11
N LEU A 463 12.35 -9.75 -6.68
CA LEU A 463 11.00 -9.74 -6.13
C LEU A 463 10.91 -10.47 -4.79
N ALA A 464 11.63 -11.59 -4.62
CA ALA A 464 11.64 -12.31 -3.36
C ALA A 464 12.20 -11.44 -2.23
N LEU A 465 13.29 -10.70 -2.49
CA LEU A 465 13.86 -9.79 -1.48
C LEU A 465 12.92 -8.61 -1.19
N GLY A 466 12.31 -8.00 -2.21
CA GLY A 466 11.28 -6.97 -2.03
C GLY A 466 10.07 -7.50 -1.23
N ALA A 467 9.65 -8.73 -1.54
CA ALA A 467 8.60 -9.45 -0.82
C ALA A 467 8.91 -9.66 0.67
N VAL A 468 10.17 -9.97 1.02
CA VAL A 468 10.61 -10.08 2.41
C VAL A 468 10.32 -8.77 3.16
N GLY A 469 10.68 -7.62 2.60
CA GLY A 469 10.43 -6.33 3.25
C GLY A 469 8.95 -6.04 3.48
N LEU A 470 8.10 -6.27 2.47
CA LEU A 470 6.67 -5.99 2.55
C LEU A 470 5.96 -6.98 3.48
N LEU A 471 6.13 -8.28 3.24
CA LEU A 471 5.39 -9.32 3.95
C LEU A 471 5.81 -9.42 5.42
N SER A 472 7.11 -9.26 5.75
CA SER A 472 7.56 -9.28 7.15
C SER A 472 6.90 -8.18 7.98
N LYS A 473 6.72 -6.98 7.40
CA LYS A 473 5.99 -5.91 8.07
C LYS A 473 4.54 -6.32 8.33
N LEU A 474 3.84 -6.80 7.31
CA LEU A 474 2.44 -7.19 7.42
C LEU A 474 2.23 -8.34 8.41
N VAL A 475 3.16 -9.30 8.46
CA VAL A 475 3.15 -10.39 9.46
C VAL A 475 3.33 -9.84 10.87
N ALA A 476 4.31 -8.95 11.09
CA ALA A 476 4.54 -8.35 12.39
C ALA A 476 3.33 -7.55 12.87
N ASP A 477 2.77 -6.70 12.01
CA ASP A 477 1.59 -5.89 12.31
C ASP A 477 0.37 -6.77 12.65
N SER A 478 0.13 -7.86 11.89
CA SER A 478 -0.97 -8.81 12.18
C SER A 478 -0.81 -9.57 13.48
N LEU A 479 0.42 -9.86 13.91
CA LEU A 479 0.67 -10.48 15.21
C LEU A 479 0.40 -9.47 16.34
N GLU A 480 0.78 -8.21 16.17
CA GLU A 480 0.56 -7.16 17.16
C GLU A 480 -0.91 -6.75 17.31
N GLU A 481 -1.73 -6.95 16.27
CA GLU A 481 -3.18 -6.68 16.27
C GLU A 481 -4.03 -7.81 16.88
N THR A 482 -3.41 -8.93 17.32
CA THR A 482 -4.16 -10.05 17.93
C THR A 482 -4.74 -9.67 19.29
N ASP A 483 -5.94 -10.21 19.59
CA ASP A 483 -6.63 -10.00 20.86
C ASP A 483 -5.84 -10.57 22.04
N THR A 484 -5.47 -9.69 22.97
CA THR A 484 -4.71 -10.03 24.17
C THR A 484 -5.55 -10.76 25.21
N ASP A 485 -6.86 -10.61 25.25
CA ASP A 485 -7.75 -11.24 26.22
C ASP A 485 -7.71 -12.76 26.09
N VAL A 486 -7.63 -13.28 24.85
CA VAL A 486 -7.48 -14.71 24.56
C VAL A 486 -6.13 -15.23 25.07
N GLN A 487 -5.06 -14.45 24.93
CA GLN A 487 -3.73 -14.79 25.41
C GLN A 487 -3.69 -14.82 26.95
N GLU A 488 -4.31 -13.82 27.60
CA GLU A 488 -4.40 -13.75 29.06
C GLU A 488 -5.23 -14.90 29.63
N ALA A 489 -6.34 -15.25 28.99
CA ALA A 489 -7.17 -16.39 29.39
C ALA A 489 -6.36 -17.71 29.39
N LEU A 490 -5.52 -17.96 28.37
CA LEU A 490 -4.65 -19.12 28.34
C LEU A 490 -3.53 -19.04 29.41
N ARG A 491 -3.01 -17.85 29.68
CA ARG A 491 -2.00 -17.64 30.73
C ARG A 491 -2.52 -18.00 32.11
N THR A 492 -3.82 -17.75 32.41
CA THR A 492 -4.46 -18.14 33.67
C THR A 492 -4.57 -19.66 33.85
N THR A 493 -4.53 -20.45 32.79
CA THR A 493 -4.53 -21.92 32.84
C THR A 493 -3.13 -22.53 33.09
N GLY A 494 -2.09 -21.69 33.18
CA GLY A 494 -0.70 -22.13 33.36
C GLY A 494 0.00 -22.50 32.05
N ALA A 495 -0.54 -22.09 30.90
CA ALA A 495 0.10 -22.32 29.61
C ALA A 495 1.43 -21.55 29.49
N THR A 496 2.44 -22.19 28.88
CA THR A 496 3.73 -21.54 28.58
C THR A 496 3.58 -20.52 27.44
N GLU A 497 4.49 -19.54 27.35
CA GLU A 497 4.47 -18.52 26.29
C GLU A 497 4.49 -19.14 24.87
N SER A 498 5.21 -20.25 24.67
CA SER A 498 5.19 -20.97 23.38
C SER A 498 3.82 -21.59 23.09
N GLN A 499 3.13 -22.14 24.09
CA GLN A 499 1.77 -22.67 23.92
C GLN A 499 0.78 -21.56 23.61
N ILE A 500 0.88 -20.42 24.30
CA ILE A 500 0.06 -19.22 24.04
C ILE A 500 0.31 -18.71 22.61
N PHE A 501 1.57 -18.63 22.19
CA PHE A 501 1.93 -18.20 20.85
C PHE A 501 1.26 -19.05 19.77
N PHE A 502 1.40 -20.38 19.81
CA PHE A 502 0.83 -21.25 18.79
C PHE A 502 -0.70 -21.41 18.90
N ALA A 503 -1.25 -21.48 20.12
CA ALA A 503 -2.67 -21.74 20.34
C ALA A 503 -3.56 -20.49 20.21
N ALA A 504 -3.05 -19.31 20.55
CA ALA A 504 -3.79 -18.04 20.50
C ALA A 504 -3.28 -17.11 19.38
N THR A 505 -2.04 -16.63 19.48
CA THR A 505 -1.50 -15.56 18.62
C THR A 505 -1.45 -15.98 17.15
N VAL A 506 -0.77 -17.08 16.84
CA VAL A 506 -0.65 -17.56 15.44
C VAL A 506 -2.01 -17.95 14.89
N ARG A 507 -2.85 -18.64 15.68
CA ARG A 507 -4.17 -19.08 15.21
C ARG A 507 -5.09 -17.91 14.83
N GLN A 508 -5.02 -16.79 15.55
CA GLN A 508 -5.73 -15.56 15.21
C GLN A 508 -5.14 -14.87 13.97
N ALA A 509 -3.82 -14.91 13.79
CA ALA A 509 -3.11 -14.25 12.70
C ALA A 509 -3.15 -15.02 11.36
N ILE A 510 -3.40 -16.34 11.33
CA ILE A 510 -3.41 -17.16 10.10
C ILE A 510 -4.29 -16.59 8.98
N PRO A 511 -5.55 -16.17 9.21
CA PRO A 511 -6.37 -15.60 8.13
C PRO A 511 -5.73 -14.35 7.51
N SER A 512 -5.10 -13.51 8.32
CA SER A 512 -4.37 -12.31 7.87
C SER A 512 -3.11 -12.70 7.09
N PHE A 513 -2.35 -13.70 7.53
CA PHE A 513 -1.17 -14.19 6.81
C PHE A 513 -1.52 -14.71 5.42
N ILE A 514 -2.59 -15.48 5.29
CA ILE A 514 -3.09 -15.96 4.00
C ILE A 514 -3.48 -14.76 3.11
N ALA A 515 -4.21 -13.80 3.66
CA ALA A 515 -4.60 -12.61 2.92
C ALA A 515 -3.39 -11.79 2.44
N HIS A 516 -2.32 -11.70 3.25
CA HIS A 516 -1.10 -11.02 2.90
C HIS A 516 -0.26 -11.77 1.86
N CYS A 517 -0.19 -13.10 1.93
CA CYS A 517 0.47 -13.89 0.88
C CYS A 517 -0.24 -13.77 -0.47
N LEU A 518 -1.57 -13.76 -0.49
CA LEU A 518 -2.36 -13.57 -1.70
C LEU A 518 -2.21 -12.14 -2.27
N TYR A 519 -2.16 -11.14 -1.40
CA TYR A 519 -1.86 -9.77 -1.78
C TYR A 519 -0.45 -9.63 -2.36
N LEU A 520 0.52 -10.31 -1.76
CA LEU A 520 1.90 -10.34 -2.25
C LEU A 520 1.98 -10.99 -3.64
N LEU A 521 1.28 -12.11 -3.86
CA LEU A 521 1.22 -12.78 -5.17
C LEU A 521 0.65 -11.84 -6.24
N ASP A 522 -0.46 -11.17 -5.96
CA ASP A 522 -1.07 -10.18 -6.86
C ASP A 522 -0.09 -9.02 -7.18
N THR A 523 0.65 -8.54 -6.18
CA THR A 523 1.67 -7.52 -6.37
C THR A 523 2.84 -8.03 -7.19
N ASN A 524 3.36 -9.21 -6.89
CA ASN A 524 4.51 -9.80 -7.59
C ASN A 524 4.20 -10.09 -9.07
N ILE A 525 2.98 -10.46 -9.44
CA ILE A 525 2.60 -10.64 -10.86
C ILE A 525 2.74 -9.33 -11.63
N ARG A 526 2.32 -8.22 -11.04
CA ARG A 526 2.47 -6.90 -11.67
C ARG A 526 3.93 -6.45 -11.69
N SER A 527 4.65 -6.60 -10.59
CA SER A 527 6.07 -6.24 -10.50
C SER A 527 6.95 -7.10 -11.42
N ALA A 528 6.66 -8.38 -11.59
CA ALA A 528 7.39 -9.26 -12.52
C ALA A 528 7.34 -8.74 -13.96
N THR A 529 6.20 -8.17 -14.37
CA THR A 529 6.09 -7.52 -15.68
C THR A 529 7.00 -6.30 -15.78
N LEU A 530 7.04 -5.49 -14.71
CA LEU A 530 7.84 -4.27 -14.69
C LEU A 530 9.35 -4.58 -14.74
N LEU A 531 9.80 -5.63 -14.04
CA LEU A 531 11.20 -6.02 -14.00
C LEU A 531 11.71 -6.62 -15.33
N GLY A 532 10.82 -7.12 -16.19
CA GLY A 532 11.16 -7.52 -17.54
C GLY A 532 11.81 -6.41 -18.38
N VAL A 533 11.51 -5.14 -18.08
CA VAL A 533 12.11 -3.96 -18.75
C VAL A 533 13.63 -3.89 -18.59
N VAL A 534 14.15 -4.37 -17.47
CA VAL A 534 15.61 -4.41 -17.18
C VAL A 534 16.24 -5.76 -17.48
N GLY A 535 15.52 -6.64 -18.19
CA GLY A 535 16.05 -7.95 -18.57
C GLY A 535 15.94 -9.03 -17.49
N ALA A 536 15.12 -8.81 -16.49
CA ALA A 536 14.86 -9.79 -15.43
C ALA A 536 13.84 -10.89 -15.83
N GLY A 537 13.63 -11.10 -17.13
CA GLY A 537 12.75 -12.13 -17.70
C GLY A 537 11.28 -11.72 -17.79
N GLY A 538 10.47 -12.58 -18.41
CA GLY A 538 9.03 -12.41 -18.53
C GLY A 538 8.56 -11.44 -19.63
N ILE A 539 7.25 -11.17 -19.63
CA ILE A 539 6.55 -10.46 -20.71
C ILE A 539 6.91 -8.97 -20.83
N GLY A 540 7.48 -8.38 -19.75
CA GLY A 540 7.82 -6.96 -19.72
C GLY A 540 8.89 -6.55 -20.73
N PHE A 541 9.82 -7.44 -21.04
CA PHE A 541 10.82 -7.22 -22.10
C PHE A 541 10.14 -7.04 -23.46
N GLN A 542 9.21 -7.92 -23.80
CA GLN A 542 8.47 -7.85 -25.07
C GLN A 542 7.57 -6.63 -25.15
N LEU A 543 6.94 -6.24 -24.02
CA LEU A 543 6.15 -5.03 -23.93
C LEU A 543 6.98 -3.78 -24.26
N LEU A 544 8.18 -3.66 -23.66
CA LEU A 544 9.08 -2.53 -23.93
C LEU A 544 9.61 -2.56 -25.37
N ASN A 545 9.96 -3.74 -25.86
CA ASN A 545 10.46 -3.91 -27.22
C ASN A 545 9.40 -3.51 -28.27
N ALA A 546 8.17 -4.02 -28.13
CA ALA A 546 7.05 -3.63 -28.99
C ALA A 546 6.80 -2.11 -28.97
N SER A 547 6.89 -1.49 -27.79
CA SER A 547 6.77 -0.02 -27.66
C SER A 547 7.88 0.73 -28.40
N ARG A 548 9.13 0.27 -28.32
CA ARG A 548 10.30 0.89 -28.99
C ARG A 548 10.23 0.82 -30.50
N VAL A 549 9.67 -0.26 -31.04
CA VAL A 549 9.49 -0.44 -32.48
C VAL A 549 8.13 0.04 -32.98
N ASN A 550 7.38 0.78 -32.16
CA ASN A 550 6.06 1.38 -32.45
C ASN A 550 4.96 0.34 -32.79
N GLN A 551 5.06 -0.89 -32.30
CA GLN A 551 4.03 -1.93 -32.42
C GLN A 551 3.03 -1.81 -31.25
N PHE A 552 2.24 -0.73 -31.23
CA PHE A 552 1.33 -0.44 -30.13
C PHE A 552 0.11 -1.37 -30.09
N ASP A 553 -0.26 -1.97 -31.22
CA ASP A 553 -1.25 -3.06 -31.34
C ASP A 553 -0.81 -4.30 -30.54
N VAL A 554 0.49 -4.67 -30.59
CA VAL A 554 1.08 -5.75 -29.79
C VAL A 554 1.11 -5.37 -28.30
N VAL A 555 1.44 -4.11 -27.97
CA VAL A 555 1.36 -3.61 -26.58
C VAL A 555 -0.03 -3.81 -26.01
N THR A 556 -1.08 -3.49 -26.78
CA THR A 556 -2.47 -3.67 -26.35
C THR A 556 -2.84 -5.15 -26.18
N TYR A 557 -2.38 -6.01 -27.08
CA TYR A 557 -2.61 -7.45 -26.95
C TYR A 557 -1.99 -8.01 -25.66
N ILE A 558 -0.72 -7.65 -25.38
CA ILE A 558 -0.04 -8.02 -24.14
C ILE A 558 -0.79 -7.47 -22.92
N LEU A 559 -1.24 -6.21 -22.96
CA LEU A 559 -2.01 -5.59 -21.88
C LEU A 559 -3.30 -6.36 -21.57
N ILE A 560 -4.06 -6.74 -22.60
CA ILE A 560 -5.30 -7.51 -22.43
C ILE A 560 -5.02 -8.84 -21.72
N LEU A 561 -3.98 -9.56 -22.13
CA LEU A 561 -3.60 -10.82 -21.49
C LEU A 561 -3.19 -10.63 -20.03
N MET A 562 -2.41 -9.59 -19.74
CA MET A 562 -1.99 -9.27 -18.38
C MET A 562 -3.19 -8.89 -17.48
N VAL A 563 -4.07 -8.04 -17.97
CA VAL A 563 -5.28 -7.65 -17.24
C VAL A 563 -6.15 -8.87 -16.97
N ALA A 564 -6.31 -9.77 -17.94
CA ALA A 564 -7.06 -11.02 -17.76
C ALA A 564 -6.45 -11.88 -16.64
N VAL A 565 -5.13 -12.06 -16.61
CA VAL A 565 -4.44 -12.82 -15.55
C VAL A 565 -4.62 -12.15 -14.19
N VAL A 566 -4.43 -10.84 -14.08
CA VAL A 566 -4.60 -10.10 -12.82
C VAL A 566 -6.04 -10.25 -12.31
N LEU A 567 -7.05 -10.14 -13.17
CA LEU A 567 -8.46 -10.31 -12.78
C LEU A 567 -8.77 -11.73 -12.29
N VAL A 568 -8.20 -12.76 -12.93
CA VAL A 568 -8.33 -14.15 -12.48
C VAL A 568 -7.73 -14.33 -11.09
N VAL A 569 -6.51 -13.83 -10.88
CA VAL A 569 -5.82 -13.93 -9.58
C VAL A 569 -6.54 -13.11 -8.50
N GLU A 570 -7.03 -11.92 -8.81
CA GLU A 570 -7.80 -11.11 -7.86
C GLU A 570 -9.12 -11.80 -7.47
N THR A 571 -9.84 -12.40 -8.44
CA THR A 571 -11.07 -13.15 -8.17
C THR A 571 -10.80 -14.36 -7.29
N LEU A 572 -9.75 -15.13 -7.60
CA LEU A 572 -9.31 -16.26 -6.78
C LEU A 572 -8.94 -15.82 -5.35
N SER A 573 -8.22 -14.72 -5.23
CA SER A 573 -7.83 -14.15 -3.93
C SER A 573 -9.04 -13.68 -3.11
N MET A 574 -10.04 -13.08 -3.74
CA MET A 574 -11.30 -12.69 -3.07
C MET A 574 -12.06 -13.92 -2.57
N TRP A 575 -12.18 -14.95 -3.39
CA TRP A 575 -12.84 -16.20 -3.01
C TRP A 575 -12.13 -16.90 -1.85
N LEU A 576 -10.79 -17.03 -1.92
CA LEU A 576 -9.99 -17.63 -0.84
C LEU A 576 -10.14 -16.87 0.49
N ARG A 577 -10.07 -15.54 0.46
CA ARG A 577 -10.27 -14.72 1.68
C ARG A 577 -11.67 -14.89 2.27
N ALA A 578 -12.69 -15.05 1.43
CA ALA A 578 -14.05 -15.28 1.91
C ALA A 578 -14.24 -16.69 2.49
N ALA A 579 -13.52 -17.69 1.98
CA ALA A 579 -13.59 -19.08 2.45
C ALA A 579 -12.80 -19.35 3.75
N VAL A 580 -11.77 -18.53 4.04
CA VAL A 580 -10.90 -18.67 5.23
C VAL A 580 -11.44 -17.88 6.43
N ARG A 581 -12.30 -16.87 6.22
CA ARG A 581 -13.04 -16.16 7.28
C ARG A 581 -14.16 -17.00 7.83
#